data_fe5fa5db03d64ac6defbd6890de0e9ae
#
_entry.id   fe5fa5db03d64ac6defbd6890de0e9ae
#
_cell.length_a   1.000
_cell.length_b   1.000
_cell.length_c   1.000
_cell.angle_alpha   90.00
_cell.angle_beta   90.00
_cell.angle_gamma   90.00
#
_symmetry.space_group_name_H-M   'P 1'
#
loop_
_entity.id
_entity.type
_entity.pdbx_description
1 polymer ?
#
loop_
_entity_poly.entity_id
_entity_poly.type
_entity_poly.pdbx_seq_one_letter_code
_entity_poly.pdbx_strand_id
1 'polypeptide(L)'
;EVFEDVPYLHIGTDEVEFTNPAFVPEMISYIRKKGMKVISWNPGWKYKAGEIDMIQMWSYRGKPHKAIPVIDSRRHYAKHVDSFADIVGLYNSNIAEQQQGSQDYAGTIVAFWHDRLVQPEQNMIIENAFYPAILAIAERAWRGGGDEYFYTKGTMLDAEGTRGFDAFV
;
A
#
# COMPACT_ATOMS: atom_id res chain seq x y z
N GLU A 1 14.95 -1.00 24.75
CA GLU A 1 15.02 -0.04 23.63
C GLU A 1 13.71 -0.02 22.84
N VAL A 2 13.46 1.04 22.04
CA VAL A 2 12.14 1.27 21.41
C VAL A 2 11.81 0.26 20.29
N PHE A 3 12.82 -0.37 19.68
CA PHE A 3 12.66 -1.24 18.51
C PHE A 3 13.17 -2.67 18.71
N GLU A 4 13.16 -3.20 19.94
CA GLU A 4 13.71 -4.54 20.22
C GLU A 4 12.95 -5.67 19.53
N ASP A 5 11.64 -5.55 19.40
CA ASP A 5 10.76 -6.61 18.84
C ASP A 5 10.20 -6.28 17.46
N VAL A 6 10.74 -5.28 16.76
CA VAL A 6 10.25 -4.89 15.45
C VAL A 6 10.90 -5.73 14.34
N PRO A 7 10.17 -6.58 13.62
CA PRO A 7 10.75 -7.47 12.62
C PRO A 7 11.16 -6.75 11.33
N TYR A 8 10.59 -5.58 11.04
CA TYR A 8 10.83 -4.82 9.81
C TYR A 8 11.07 -3.34 10.09
N LEU A 9 11.93 -2.73 9.29
CA LEU A 9 12.12 -1.28 9.24
C LEU A 9 11.91 -0.79 7.80
N HIS A 10 11.07 0.22 7.63
CA HIS A 10 10.85 0.86 6.33
C HIS A 10 11.78 2.07 6.18
N ILE A 11 12.58 2.09 5.12
CA ILE A 11 13.63 3.12 4.91
C ILE A 11 13.28 4.19 3.86
N GLY A 12 12.10 4.13 3.27
CA GLY A 12 11.69 5.08 2.24
C GLY A 12 12.40 4.85 0.90
N THR A 13 13.23 5.78 0.47
CA THR A 13 14.02 5.83 -0.77
C THR A 13 13.29 6.28 -2.04
N ASP A 14 12.06 6.74 -1.92
CA ASP A 14 11.30 7.37 -2.99
C ASP A 14 11.58 8.87 -3.04
N GLU A 15 11.46 9.46 -4.23
CA GLU A 15 11.53 10.90 -4.47
C GLU A 15 12.78 11.61 -3.88
N VAL A 16 13.86 10.85 -3.64
CA VAL A 16 15.14 11.34 -3.12
C VAL A 16 16.27 11.01 -4.09
N GLU A 17 17.10 11.99 -4.37
CA GLU A 17 18.34 11.80 -5.11
C GLU A 17 19.50 11.46 -4.16
N PHE A 18 20.07 10.28 -4.34
CA PHE A 18 21.23 9.83 -3.56
C PHE A 18 22.52 10.12 -4.29
N THR A 19 23.31 11.04 -3.77
CA THR A 19 24.63 11.39 -4.31
C THR A 19 25.70 10.33 -4.00
N ASN A 20 25.52 9.58 -2.90
CA ASN A 20 26.40 8.46 -2.56
C ASN A 20 25.70 7.11 -2.89
N PRO A 21 26.15 6.37 -3.89
CA PRO A 21 25.54 5.10 -4.28
C PRO A 21 25.72 3.98 -3.24
N ALA A 22 26.63 4.11 -2.28
CA ALA A 22 26.84 3.14 -1.21
C ALA A 22 25.87 3.34 -0.04
N PHE A 23 25.25 4.52 0.09
CA PHE A 23 24.46 4.87 1.27
C PHE A 23 23.31 3.88 1.54
N VAL A 24 22.47 3.59 0.54
CA VAL A 24 21.32 2.69 0.72
C VAL A 24 21.74 1.26 1.01
N PRO A 25 22.70 0.65 0.27
CA PRO A 25 23.25 -0.67 0.62
C PRO A 25 23.86 -0.76 2.03
N GLU A 26 24.61 0.25 2.44
CA GLU A 26 25.19 0.30 3.78
C GLU A 26 24.13 0.40 4.87
N MET A 27 23.10 1.21 4.69
CA MET A 27 21.96 1.33 5.58
C MET A 27 21.22 0.00 5.74
N ILE A 28 20.95 -0.70 4.64
CA ILE A 28 20.31 -2.03 4.66
C ILE A 28 21.18 -3.02 5.44
N SER A 29 22.48 -3.04 5.16
CA SER A 29 23.42 -3.90 5.86
C SER A 29 23.45 -3.63 7.36
N TYR A 30 23.42 -2.36 7.76
CA TYR A 30 23.38 -1.94 9.15
C TYR A 30 22.10 -2.44 9.86
N ILE A 31 20.93 -2.25 9.23
CA ILE A 31 19.63 -2.66 9.78
C ILE A 31 19.57 -4.19 9.93
N ARG A 32 20.01 -4.93 8.92
CA ARG A 32 20.06 -6.40 8.96
C ARG A 32 20.99 -6.93 10.06
N LYS A 33 22.10 -6.26 10.34
CA LYS A 33 22.99 -6.58 11.48
C LYS A 33 22.31 -6.39 12.84
N LYS A 34 21.23 -5.60 12.90
CA LYS A 34 20.40 -5.43 14.10
C LYS A 34 19.26 -6.48 14.17
N GLY A 35 19.21 -7.44 13.26
CA GLY A 35 18.21 -8.51 13.24
C GLY A 35 16.88 -8.15 12.55
N MET A 36 16.77 -6.95 11.96
CA MET A 36 15.57 -6.50 11.29
C MET A 36 15.64 -6.74 9.77
N LYS A 37 14.50 -6.98 9.16
CA LYS A 37 14.31 -6.96 7.71
C LYS A 37 14.00 -5.54 7.24
N VAL A 38 14.23 -5.27 5.96
CA VAL A 38 14.10 -3.92 5.40
C VAL A 38 13.02 -3.86 4.33
N ILE A 39 12.16 -2.85 4.45
CA ILE A 39 11.13 -2.50 3.45
C ILE A 39 11.51 -1.14 2.84
N SER A 40 11.17 -0.94 1.57
CA SER A 40 11.39 0.32 0.87
C SER A 40 10.30 0.60 -0.15
N TRP A 41 10.13 1.87 -0.53
CA TRP A 41 9.19 2.26 -1.57
C TRP A 41 9.61 1.81 -2.97
N ASN A 42 8.59 1.50 -3.81
CA ASN A 42 8.75 1.31 -5.25
C ASN A 42 7.61 2.05 -6.00
N PRO A 43 7.89 3.00 -6.90
CA PRO A 43 9.22 3.41 -7.36
C PRO A 43 10.05 4.08 -6.26
N GLY A 44 11.37 3.89 -6.35
CA GLY A 44 12.38 4.40 -5.43
C GLY A 44 13.74 3.88 -5.86
N TRP A 45 14.60 3.54 -4.91
CA TRP A 45 15.87 2.89 -5.21
C TRP A 45 15.66 1.57 -5.96
N LYS A 46 16.50 1.29 -6.94
CA LYS A 46 16.40 0.07 -7.76
C LYS A 46 17.15 -1.07 -7.09
N TYR A 47 16.39 -2.00 -6.56
CA TYR A 47 16.94 -3.20 -5.92
C TYR A 47 17.04 -4.38 -6.88
N LYS A 48 18.08 -5.19 -6.67
CA LYS A 48 18.16 -6.57 -7.20
C LYS A 48 17.60 -7.55 -6.18
N ALA A 49 17.33 -8.78 -6.62
CA ALA A 49 16.95 -9.86 -5.74
C ALA A 49 17.96 -10.05 -4.59
N GLY A 50 17.48 -10.14 -3.37
CA GLY A 50 18.29 -10.30 -2.15
C GLY A 50 18.88 -9.00 -1.58
N GLU A 51 18.83 -7.89 -2.30
CA GLU A 51 19.29 -6.59 -1.78
C GLU A 51 18.32 -5.97 -0.79
N ILE A 52 17.02 -6.26 -0.91
CA ILE A 52 15.96 -5.79 -0.02
C ILE A 52 15.06 -6.96 0.36
N ASP A 53 14.38 -6.88 1.49
CA ASP A 53 13.52 -7.97 1.97
C ASP A 53 12.08 -7.85 1.48
N MET A 54 11.61 -6.62 1.23
CA MET A 54 10.27 -6.35 0.70
C MET A 54 10.19 -4.95 0.08
N ILE A 55 9.35 -4.78 -0.93
CA ILE A 55 9.05 -3.48 -1.52
C ILE A 55 7.58 -3.11 -1.31
N GLN A 56 7.31 -1.84 -1.02
CA GLN A 56 5.97 -1.29 -0.96
C GLN A 56 5.69 -0.49 -2.22
N MET A 57 4.74 -0.97 -3.02
CA MET A 57 4.31 -0.30 -4.25
C MET A 57 3.41 0.89 -3.90
N TRP A 58 3.82 2.11 -4.27
CA TRP A 58 3.04 3.32 -4.02
C TRP A 58 2.53 3.98 -5.31
N SER A 59 3.09 3.64 -6.46
CA SER A 59 2.71 4.22 -7.74
C SER A 59 2.76 3.19 -8.86
N TYR A 60 1.86 3.32 -9.83
CA TYR A 60 1.86 2.49 -11.06
C TYR A 60 3.08 2.70 -11.96
N ARG A 61 3.89 3.72 -11.72
CA ARG A 61 5.19 3.90 -12.39
C ARG A 61 6.22 2.86 -11.97
N GLY A 62 6.10 2.32 -10.74
CA GLY A 62 6.90 1.20 -10.27
C GLY A 62 6.38 -0.12 -10.81
N LYS A 63 7.27 -1.11 -10.88
CA LYS A 63 6.93 -2.48 -11.28
C LYS A 63 7.39 -3.44 -10.19
N PRO A 64 6.59 -4.46 -9.85
CA PRO A 64 7.02 -5.48 -8.92
C PRO A 64 8.22 -6.25 -9.50
N HIS A 65 9.13 -6.65 -8.65
CA HIS A 65 10.23 -7.53 -9.01
C HIS A 65 9.88 -8.97 -8.61
N LYS A 66 9.97 -9.92 -9.56
CA LYS A 66 9.52 -11.31 -9.36
C LYS A 66 10.12 -12.04 -8.15
N ALA A 67 11.30 -11.60 -7.68
CA ALA A 67 12.01 -12.23 -6.59
C ALA A 67 12.07 -11.36 -5.31
N ILE A 68 11.24 -10.34 -5.21
CA ILE A 68 11.16 -9.46 -4.03
C ILE A 68 9.69 -9.40 -3.60
N PRO A 69 9.36 -9.78 -2.37
CA PRO A 69 8.00 -9.68 -1.83
C PRO A 69 7.45 -8.26 -1.91
N VAL A 70 6.13 -8.15 -2.12
CA VAL A 70 5.44 -6.88 -2.39
C VAL A 70 4.35 -6.63 -1.36
N ILE A 71 4.27 -5.39 -0.89
CA ILE A 71 3.08 -4.77 -0.30
C ILE A 71 2.51 -3.82 -1.34
N ASP A 72 1.20 -3.84 -1.59
CA ASP A 72 0.57 -2.97 -2.58
C ASP A 72 -0.24 -1.85 -1.92
N SER A 73 0.20 -0.63 -2.11
CA SER A 73 -0.53 0.57 -1.65
C SER A 73 -1.04 1.44 -2.81
N ARG A 74 -0.84 1.05 -4.05
CA ARG A 74 -1.09 1.88 -5.23
C ARG A 74 -2.52 2.40 -5.35
N ARG A 75 -3.50 1.62 -4.88
CA ARG A 75 -4.93 1.96 -4.90
C ARG A 75 -5.44 2.43 -3.54
N HIS A 76 -4.65 2.22 -2.51
CA HIS A 76 -5.03 2.42 -1.13
C HIS A 76 -4.42 3.69 -0.55
N TYR A 77 -4.28 4.71 -1.41
CA TYR A 77 -3.96 6.07 -1.00
C TYR A 77 -5.26 6.81 -0.68
N ALA A 78 -5.49 7.12 0.59
CA ALA A 78 -6.49 8.09 0.98
C ALA A 78 -5.96 9.48 0.62
N LYS A 79 -6.24 9.89 -0.61
CA LYS A 79 -5.69 11.14 -1.15
C LYS A 79 -6.37 12.34 -0.52
N HIS A 80 -5.57 13.29 -0.11
CA HIS A 80 -5.98 14.57 0.46
C HIS A 80 -6.89 15.43 -0.45
N VAL A 81 -6.92 15.15 -1.74
CA VAL A 81 -7.75 15.89 -2.70
C VAL A 81 -9.11 15.25 -2.97
N ASP A 82 -9.32 14.01 -2.56
CA ASP A 82 -10.55 13.27 -2.81
C ASP A 82 -11.43 13.32 -1.55
N SER A 83 -12.50 14.11 -1.58
CA SER A 83 -13.49 14.16 -0.51
C SER A 83 -14.39 12.93 -0.46
N PHE A 84 -14.37 12.10 -1.49
CA PHE A 84 -15.21 10.91 -1.63
C PHE A 84 -14.36 9.65 -1.76
N ALA A 85 -14.73 8.63 -0.97
CA ALA A 85 -14.21 7.29 -1.18
C ALA A 85 -15.06 6.55 -2.21
N ASP A 86 -14.44 5.96 -3.21
CA ASP A 86 -15.10 4.96 -4.06
C ASP A 86 -15.16 3.62 -3.32
N ILE A 87 -16.09 3.51 -2.38
CA ILE A 87 -16.23 2.33 -1.52
C ILE A 87 -16.53 1.08 -2.33
N VAL A 88 -17.37 1.20 -3.36
CA VAL A 88 -17.72 0.09 -4.26
C VAL A 88 -16.52 -0.41 -5.02
N GLY A 89 -15.76 0.50 -5.62
CA GLY A 89 -14.53 0.17 -6.34
C GLY A 89 -13.47 -0.44 -5.42
N LEU A 90 -13.27 0.12 -4.23
CA LEU A 90 -12.33 -0.39 -3.23
C LEU A 90 -12.74 -1.78 -2.71
N TYR A 91 -14.01 -1.95 -2.40
CA TYR A 91 -14.55 -3.25 -1.97
C TYR A 91 -14.41 -4.34 -3.05
N ASN A 92 -14.61 -3.98 -4.31
CA ASN A 92 -14.56 -4.93 -5.42
C ASN A 92 -13.14 -5.18 -5.97
N SER A 93 -12.20 -4.28 -5.72
CA SER A 93 -10.85 -4.40 -6.29
C SER A 93 -10.00 -5.44 -5.55
N ASN A 94 -9.36 -6.35 -6.29
CA ASN A 94 -8.36 -7.24 -5.73
C ASN A 94 -7.11 -6.47 -5.24
N ILE A 95 -6.41 -7.04 -4.28
CA ILE A 95 -5.16 -6.48 -3.74
C ILE A 95 -3.98 -7.04 -4.54
N ALA A 96 -3.05 -6.19 -4.91
CA ALA A 96 -1.84 -6.55 -5.67
C ALA A 96 -2.13 -7.30 -6.98
N GLU A 97 -3.32 -7.12 -7.55
CA GLU A 97 -3.77 -7.84 -8.75
C GLU A 97 -3.80 -9.37 -8.54
N GLN A 98 -3.99 -9.81 -7.30
CA GLN A 98 -4.02 -11.21 -6.89
C GLN A 98 -5.35 -11.59 -6.24
N GLN A 99 -5.79 -12.82 -6.45
CA GLN A 99 -6.99 -13.36 -5.80
C GLN A 99 -6.73 -13.74 -4.34
N GLN A 100 -5.51 -14.10 -4.00
CA GLN A 100 -5.10 -14.48 -2.65
C GLN A 100 -3.72 -13.92 -2.33
N GLY A 101 -3.49 -13.59 -1.08
CA GLY A 101 -2.16 -13.27 -0.58
C GLY A 101 -1.20 -14.45 -0.66
N SER A 102 0.09 -14.17 -0.71
CA SER A 102 1.16 -15.17 -0.73
C SER A 102 2.42 -14.59 -0.08
N GLN A 103 3.49 -15.37 -0.04
CA GLN A 103 4.79 -14.85 0.41
C GLN A 103 5.35 -13.75 -0.51
N ASP A 104 4.96 -13.78 -1.79
CA ASP A 104 5.38 -12.76 -2.77
C ASP A 104 4.48 -11.53 -2.76
N TYR A 105 3.23 -11.67 -2.29
CA TYR A 105 2.24 -10.60 -2.20
C TYR A 105 1.66 -10.55 -0.79
N ALA A 106 2.34 -9.83 0.10
CA ALA A 106 2.09 -9.85 1.53
C ALA A 106 0.80 -9.12 1.96
N GLY A 107 0.20 -8.32 1.07
CA GLY A 107 -1.03 -7.59 1.35
C GLY A 107 -0.96 -6.12 0.97
N THR A 108 -1.63 -5.28 1.76
CA THR A 108 -1.73 -3.85 1.50
C THR A 108 -1.47 -3.01 2.76
N ILE A 109 -1.01 -1.80 2.55
CA ILE A 109 -0.99 -0.75 3.57
C ILE A 109 -1.77 0.44 3.02
N VAL A 110 -2.77 0.89 3.76
CA VAL A 110 -3.49 2.14 3.46
C VAL A 110 -2.62 3.31 3.86
N ALA A 111 -2.30 4.16 2.91
CA ALA A 111 -1.52 5.36 3.16
C ALA A 111 -2.44 6.59 3.25
N PHE A 112 -2.39 7.28 4.36
CA PHE A 112 -3.10 8.53 4.60
C PHE A 112 -2.12 9.70 4.44
N TRP A 113 -2.33 10.49 3.38
CA TRP A 113 -1.52 11.68 3.09
C TRP A 113 -2.37 12.92 3.16
N HIS A 114 -1.91 13.90 3.90
CA HIS A 114 -2.62 15.16 4.09
C HIS A 114 -1.73 16.35 3.71
N ASP A 115 -1.70 16.66 2.41
CA ASP A 115 -0.92 17.77 1.84
C ASP A 115 -1.74 19.06 1.76
N ARG A 116 -3.01 19.02 2.15
CA ARG A 116 -3.92 20.15 2.13
C ARG A 116 -4.05 20.79 3.51
N LEU A 117 -3.90 22.11 3.57
CA LEU A 117 -4.17 22.85 4.79
C LEU A 117 -5.68 22.89 5.04
N VAL A 118 -6.13 22.22 6.10
CA VAL A 118 -7.52 22.21 6.55
C VAL A 118 -7.65 23.08 7.79
N GLN A 119 -8.68 23.94 7.82
CA GLN A 119 -8.99 24.83 8.94
C GLN A 119 -10.45 24.63 9.39
N PRO A 120 -10.71 24.35 10.66
CA PRO A 120 -9.75 24.05 11.72
C PRO A 120 -9.14 22.62 11.57
N GLU A 121 -8.00 22.38 12.18
CA GLU A 121 -7.21 21.16 12.04
C GLU A 121 -8.00 19.86 12.35
N GLN A 122 -8.96 19.91 13.26
CA GLN A 122 -9.83 18.78 13.59
C GLN A 122 -10.69 18.30 12.40
N ASN A 123 -10.89 19.13 11.39
CA ASN A 123 -11.64 18.76 10.19
C ASN A 123 -10.80 17.83 9.26
N MET A 124 -9.52 17.66 9.53
CA MET A 124 -8.64 16.83 8.71
C MET A 124 -9.20 15.43 8.48
N ILE A 125 -9.72 14.79 9.51
CA ILE A 125 -10.31 13.44 9.41
C ILE A 125 -11.69 13.49 8.74
N ILE A 126 -12.47 14.53 9.03
CA ILE A 126 -13.84 14.69 8.49
C ILE A 126 -13.81 14.96 6.98
N GLU A 127 -12.85 15.76 6.54
CA GLU A 127 -12.69 16.14 5.14
C GLU A 127 -11.88 15.14 4.31
N ASN A 128 -11.51 14.01 4.89
CA ASN A 128 -10.78 12.94 4.21
C ASN A 128 -11.63 11.68 4.09
N ALA A 129 -11.53 11.01 2.93
CA ALA A 129 -12.24 9.78 2.63
C ALA A 129 -11.69 8.53 3.35
N PHE A 130 -10.80 8.69 4.32
CA PHE A 130 -10.07 7.60 4.97
C PHE A 130 -10.99 6.55 5.62
N TYR A 131 -11.93 6.99 6.44
CA TYR A 131 -12.76 6.05 7.21
C TYR A 131 -13.65 5.15 6.34
N PRO A 132 -14.41 5.66 5.37
CA PRO A 132 -15.13 4.74 4.50
C PRO A 132 -14.18 3.84 3.71
N ALA A 133 -13.08 4.38 3.20
CA ALA A 133 -12.11 3.65 2.39
C ALA A 133 -11.45 2.50 3.17
N ILE A 134 -11.01 2.75 4.42
CA ILE A 134 -10.29 1.73 5.20
C ILE A 134 -11.17 0.52 5.52
N LEU A 135 -12.48 0.72 5.74
CA LEU A 135 -13.39 -0.38 6.00
C LEU A 135 -13.53 -1.30 4.78
N ALA A 136 -13.73 -0.72 3.60
CA ALA A 136 -13.82 -1.48 2.35
C ALA A 136 -12.52 -2.24 2.04
N ILE A 137 -11.38 -1.59 2.23
CA ILE A 137 -10.06 -2.20 2.01
C ILE A 137 -9.78 -3.30 3.03
N ALA A 138 -10.12 -3.09 4.32
CA ALA A 138 -9.92 -4.09 5.36
C ALA A 138 -10.73 -5.35 5.09
N GLU A 139 -12.01 -5.21 4.69
CA GLU A 139 -12.86 -6.34 4.31
C GLU A 139 -12.27 -7.09 3.11
N ARG A 140 -11.81 -6.37 2.08
CA ARG A 140 -11.17 -6.98 0.92
C ARG A 140 -9.86 -7.68 1.28
N ALA A 141 -9.03 -7.08 2.11
CA ALA A 141 -7.78 -7.67 2.57
C ALA A 141 -7.99 -8.96 3.36
N TRP A 142 -9.06 -9.02 4.15
CA TRP A 142 -9.43 -10.19 4.93
C TRP A 142 -9.98 -11.33 4.06
N ARG A 143 -10.89 -11.04 3.15
CA ARG A 143 -11.57 -12.04 2.31
C ARG A 143 -10.75 -12.52 1.12
N GLY A 144 -9.84 -11.71 0.61
CA GLY A 144 -9.24 -11.95 -0.69
C GLY A 144 -10.25 -11.82 -1.83
N GLY A 145 -9.93 -12.32 -3.01
CA GLY A 145 -10.78 -12.22 -4.19
C GLY A 145 -10.86 -10.79 -4.76
N GLY A 146 -11.97 -10.46 -5.36
CA GLY A 146 -12.20 -9.19 -6.05
C GLY A 146 -11.78 -9.23 -7.51
N ASP A 147 -12.08 -8.17 -8.23
CA ASP A 147 -11.79 -8.00 -9.63
C ASP A 147 -10.65 -7.01 -9.86
N GLU A 148 -10.16 -6.96 -11.09
CA GLU A 148 -9.24 -5.92 -11.51
C GLU A 148 -9.91 -4.55 -11.36
N TYR A 149 -9.17 -3.60 -10.79
CA TYR A 149 -9.70 -2.26 -10.54
C TYR A 149 -10.13 -1.58 -11.84
N PHE A 150 -11.26 -1.02 -11.80
CA PHE A 150 -12.26 -0.71 -12.80
C PHE A 150 -11.99 0.44 -13.77
N TYR A 151 -10.84 0.98 -13.90
CA TYR A 151 -10.64 2.04 -14.91
C TYR A 151 -11.12 1.65 -16.31
N THR A 152 -11.24 0.35 -16.57
CA THR A 152 -11.68 -0.17 -17.86
C THR A 152 -13.11 -0.74 -17.88
N LYS A 153 -13.71 -1.05 -16.71
CA LYS A 153 -14.98 -1.79 -16.65
C LYS A 153 -16.12 -1.09 -15.91
N GLY A 154 -15.84 0.05 -15.27
CA GLY A 154 -16.80 0.74 -14.40
C GLY A 154 -17.03 0.04 -13.06
N THR A 155 -17.80 0.68 -12.18
CA THR A 155 -18.10 0.21 -10.80
C THR A 155 -19.27 -0.76 -10.75
N MET A 156 -19.59 -1.50 -11.80
CA MET A 156 -20.69 -2.45 -11.78
C MET A 156 -20.25 -3.75 -11.13
N LEU A 157 -20.86 -4.04 -9.97
CA LEU A 157 -20.78 -5.34 -9.33
C LEU A 157 -21.64 -6.34 -10.07
N ASP A 158 -21.17 -7.58 -10.20
CA ASP A 158 -22.03 -8.69 -10.56
C ASP A 158 -23.01 -9.04 -9.43
N ALA A 159 -23.87 -10.02 -9.63
CA ALA A 159 -24.88 -10.39 -8.64
C ALA A 159 -24.29 -10.92 -7.32
N GLU A 160 -23.12 -11.56 -7.35
CA GLU A 160 -22.41 -12.04 -6.16
C GLU A 160 -21.72 -10.89 -5.42
N GLY A 161 -21.03 -10.02 -6.15
CA GLY A 161 -20.42 -8.81 -5.61
C GLY A 161 -21.44 -7.87 -4.99
N THR A 162 -22.60 -7.70 -5.62
CA THR A 162 -23.72 -6.91 -5.08
C THR A 162 -24.22 -7.47 -3.75
N ARG A 163 -24.49 -8.78 -3.67
CA ARG A 163 -24.90 -9.41 -2.41
C ARG A 163 -23.85 -9.28 -1.31
N GLY A 164 -22.59 -9.43 -1.68
CA GLY A 164 -21.48 -9.25 -0.74
C GLY A 164 -21.36 -7.82 -0.23
N PHE A 165 -21.53 -6.83 -1.13
CA PHE A 165 -21.48 -5.41 -0.77
C PHE A 165 -22.70 -5.02 0.10
N ASP A 166 -23.91 -5.46 -0.25
CA ASP A 166 -25.12 -5.21 0.54
C ASP A 166 -25.01 -5.79 1.97
N ALA A 167 -24.29 -6.90 2.13
CA ALA A 167 -24.02 -7.47 3.45
C ALA A 167 -22.90 -6.76 4.23
N PHE A 168 -22.04 -5.99 3.52
CA PHE A 168 -20.95 -5.21 4.10
C PHE A 168 -21.45 -3.86 4.65
N VAL A 169 -22.37 -3.18 3.97
CA VAL A 169 -22.92 -1.86 4.37
C VAL A 169 -24.07 -2.00 5.33
#